data_b51fc0b132bf37fd37d189847801b749
#
_entry.id   b51fc0b132bf37fd37d189847801b749
#
_cell.length_a   1.000
_cell.length_b   1.000
_cell.length_c   1.000
_cell.angle_alpha   90.00
_cell.angle_beta   90.00
_cell.angle_gamma   90.00
#
_symmetry.space_group_name_H-M   'P 1'
#
loop_
_entity.id
_entity.type
_entity.pdbx_description
1 polymer ?
#
loop_
_entity_poly.entity_id
_entity_poly.type
_entity_poly.pdbx_seq_one_letter_code
_entity_poly.pdbx_strand_id
1 'polypeptide(L)'
;MKIFKIIPIFFLFIAPVYGQNDIKDEVFDLAMNNMDEFVEFLSYPNDSSFSEDIYNLIEWTKNKFKSLDFLMTELETSSIPLLLAEKKIHDDLKTILIYLHLDGQPVDISRWNQEDAFKPVFKKNENGIFIEDDWNKIASYNYSELDDKDIRIFARSSSDAKGPVMMLIQALKFMKLKNIDQEFNIKLIMDFEEEIGSPSLPSAVEVHKEKLESDALLIFDGPQHASGLPTLNFGNRGISSITLKTYGPIVPQHSGHFGNYAPNPVFRMSNILSSMKDENGIVKIKGYYDGINITDEVKEYLDAVPDNEDEMKDKMEFKTPESVGNSYQEAIQYPSLNVRGIRSGWVGSEVRTIVPSECIAEIDVRLVIETDGYKLHDLIKKHIESLGYIVTDKEPSKEMRLKYDKIVRFNSRVSYPAFRTDINSDLGIWLKDVMVKTFGKEPVLKRTSGGSVPISPFVNTLNIPAVGVPTVNKDNNQHSPNENIKVTNYIKGIETFIGILSSKFD
;
A
#
# COMPACT_ATOMS: atom_id res chain seq x y z
N MET A 1 67.01 45.35 -7.11
CA MET A 1 65.58 45.05 -7.35
C MET A 1 65.38 43.58 -7.11
N LYS A 2 64.88 43.20 -5.88
CA LYS A 2 64.66 41.79 -5.50
C LYS A 2 63.21 41.43 -5.81
N ILE A 3 63.04 40.48 -6.73
CA ILE A 3 61.72 39.95 -7.12
C ILE A 3 61.30 38.89 -6.11
N PHE A 4 60.27 39.18 -5.32
CA PHE A 4 59.62 38.18 -4.44
C PHE A 4 58.71 37.33 -5.32
N LYS A 5 58.99 36.02 -5.44
CA LYS A 5 58.08 35.02 -6.00
C LYS A 5 57.08 34.64 -4.91
N ILE A 6 55.79 34.98 -5.12
CA ILE A 6 54.68 34.48 -4.32
C ILE A 6 54.34 33.11 -4.88
N ILE A 7 54.48 32.06 -4.04
CA ILE A 7 54.02 30.69 -4.33
C ILE A 7 52.57 30.62 -3.83
N PRO A 8 51.61 30.30 -4.67
CA PRO A 8 50.26 30.09 -4.22
C PRO A 8 50.18 28.74 -3.49
N ILE A 9 49.82 28.75 -2.20
CA ILE A 9 49.51 27.57 -1.42
C ILE A 9 48.10 27.15 -1.81
N PHE A 10 47.98 26.09 -2.61
CA PHE A 10 46.71 25.37 -2.82
C PHE A 10 46.40 24.59 -1.56
N PHE A 11 45.38 25.00 -0.83
CA PHE A 11 44.73 24.17 0.16
C PHE A 11 43.91 23.10 -0.57
N LEU A 12 44.47 21.90 -0.67
CA LEU A 12 43.63 20.73 -1.03
C LEU A 12 42.68 20.47 0.15
N PHE A 13 41.43 20.79 0.01
CA PHE A 13 40.36 20.25 0.85
C PHE A 13 40.24 18.78 0.50
N ILE A 14 40.87 17.92 1.32
CA ILE A 14 40.59 16.47 1.32
C ILE A 14 39.26 16.33 2.04
N ALA A 15 38.16 16.26 1.30
CA ALA A 15 36.90 15.76 1.83
C ALA A 15 37.16 14.30 2.27
N PRO A 16 36.78 13.90 3.48
CA PRO A 16 36.95 12.51 3.91
C PRO A 16 36.07 11.65 2.99
N VAL A 17 36.68 10.78 2.21
CA VAL A 17 35.99 9.68 1.52
C VAL A 17 35.65 8.68 2.59
N TYR A 18 34.46 8.77 3.16
CA TYR A 18 33.92 7.73 4.03
C TYR A 18 33.73 6.45 3.20
N GLY A 19 34.32 5.36 3.64
CA GLY A 19 34.07 4.05 3.07
C GLY A 19 32.61 3.66 3.29
N GLN A 20 31.99 3.00 2.32
CA GLN A 20 30.57 2.59 2.37
C GLN A 20 30.24 1.72 3.61
N ASN A 21 31.22 1.03 4.18
CA ASN A 21 31.09 0.25 5.41
C ASN A 21 31.01 1.14 6.66
N ASP A 22 31.74 2.25 6.71
CA ASP A 22 31.77 3.14 7.87
C ASP A 22 30.40 3.80 8.09
N ILE A 23 29.69 4.15 7.01
CA ILE A 23 28.34 4.76 7.09
C ILE A 23 27.32 3.76 7.65
N LYS A 24 27.38 2.49 7.26
CA LYS A 24 26.43 1.45 7.73
C LYS A 24 26.54 1.19 9.21
N ASP A 25 27.77 1.09 9.73
CA ASP A 25 28.01 0.90 11.17
C ASP A 25 27.52 2.11 11.97
N GLU A 26 27.74 3.33 11.48
CA GLU A 26 27.27 4.55 12.12
C GLU A 26 25.74 4.72 12.07
N VAL A 27 25.07 4.28 10.98
CA VAL A 27 23.61 4.25 10.87
C VAL A 27 23.03 3.21 11.84
N PHE A 28 23.67 2.05 11.92
CA PHE A 28 23.34 1.03 12.91
C PHE A 28 23.39 1.58 14.34
N ASP A 29 24.50 2.21 14.71
CA ASP A 29 24.69 2.80 16.04
C ASP A 29 23.62 3.89 16.32
N LEU A 30 23.34 4.75 15.35
CA LEU A 30 22.31 5.78 15.49
C LEU A 30 20.91 5.15 15.70
N ALA A 31 20.55 4.15 14.90
CA ALA A 31 19.26 3.47 14.99
C ALA A 31 19.06 2.80 16.35
N MET A 32 20.09 2.11 16.84
CA MET A 32 20.06 1.41 18.14
C MET A 32 20.00 2.40 19.30
N ASN A 33 20.79 3.48 19.26
CA ASN A 33 20.83 4.50 20.31
C ASN A 33 19.54 5.35 20.39
N ASN A 34 18.78 5.46 19.31
CA ASN A 34 17.54 6.24 19.24
C ASN A 34 16.28 5.37 19.25
N MET A 35 16.37 4.10 19.60
CA MET A 35 15.24 3.18 19.59
C MET A 35 14.12 3.61 20.56
N ASP A 36 14.44 4.25 21.66
CA ASP A 36 13.46 4.79 22.61
C ASP A 36 12.51 5.80 21.96
N GLU A 37 13.00 6.59 20.99
CA GLU A 37 12.16 7.53 20.24
C GLU A 37 11.15 6.80 19.34
N PHE A 38 11.57 5.67 18.74
CA PHE A 38 10.64 4.85 17.97
C PHE A 38 9.60 4.18 18.87
N VAL A 39 10.01 3.66 20.01
CA VAL A 39 9.09 3.11 21.03
C VAL A 39 8.09 4.17 21.51
N GLU A 40 8.55 5.39 21.80
CA GLU A 40 7.68 6.52 22.14
C GLU A 40 6.67 6.79 21.01
N PHE A 41 7.14 6.90 19.77
CA PHE A 41 6.26 7.19 18.63
C PHE A 41 5.20 6.10 18.39
N LEU A 42 5.55 4.84 18.58
CA LEU A 42 4.61 3.73 18.48
C LEU A 42 3.57 3.71 19.59
N SER A 43 3.85 4.34 20.74
CA SER A 43 2.93 4.39 21.88
C SER A 43 1.73 5.33 21.69
N TYR A 44 1.76 6.21 20.70
CA TYR A 44 0.61 7.05 20.36
C TYR A 44 -0.45 6.20 19.63
N PRO A 45 -1.70 6.06 20.14
CA PRO A 45 -2.78 5.43 19.39
C PRO A 45 -3.08 6.21 18.11
N ASN A 46 -3.48 5.50 17.05
CA ASN A 46 -3.63 6.10 15.72
C ASN A 46 -4.76 5.53 14.86
N ASP A 47 -5.80 4.99 15.48
CA ASP A 47 -7.03 4.66 14.78
C ASP A 47 -7.78 5.96 14.42
N SER A 48 -8.01 6.21 13.14
CA SER A 48 -8.68 7.43 12.63
C SER A 48 -10.11 7.64 13.13
N SER A 49 -10.73 6.60 13.72
CA SER A 49 -12.02 6.69 14.37
C SER A 49 -11.97 7.51 15.69
N PHE A 50 -10.78 7.72 16.26
CA PHE A 50 -10.55 8.44 17.50
C PHE A 50 -9.80 9.74 17.25
N SER A 51 -10.54 10.80 16.94
CA SER A 51 -9.97 12.08 16.52
C SER A 51 -9.00 12.71 17.53
N GLU A 52 -9.22 12.54 18.85
CA GLU A 52 -8.32 13.07 19.88
C GLU A 52 -6.92 12.45 19.79
N ASP A 53 -6.83 11.13 19.59
CA ASP A 53 -5.57 10.41 19.42
C ASP A 53 -4.83 10.88 18.16
N ILE A 54 -5.57 11.05 17.07
CA ILE A 54 -5.01 11.55 15.80
C ILE A 54 -4.49 12.99 15.95
N TYR A 55 -5.21 13.89 16.61
CA TYR A 55 -4.71 15.26 16.83
C TYR A 55 -3.49 15.30 17.75
N ASN A 56 -3.39 14.42 18.75
CA ASN A 56 -2.18 14.27 19.56
C ASN A 56 -0.99 13.82 18.70
N LEU A 57 -1.22 12.89 17.79
CA LEU A 57 -0.20 12.39 16.84
C LEU A 57 0.21 13.49 15.83
N ILE A 58 -0.74 14.28 15.32
CA ILE A 58 -0.47 15.45 14.45
C ILE A 58 0.45 16.43 15.18
N GLU A 59 0.16 16.79 16.42
CA GLU A 59 0.98 17.72 17.19
C GLU A 59 2.39 17.18 17.48
N TRP A 60 2.51 15.90 17.84
CA TRP A 60 3.82 15.26 17.98
C TRP A 60 4.62 15.35 16.67
N THR A 61 3.99 14.99 15.55
CA THR A 61 4.60 14.99 14.23
C THR A 61 5.04 16.40 13.81
N LYS A 62 4.19 17.41 14.00
CA LYS A 62 4.53 18.83 13.73
C LYS A 62 5.76 19.26 14.51
N ASN A 63 5.80 18.95 15.81
CA ASN A 63 6.91 19.34 16.66
C ASN A 63 8.21 18.63 16.25
N LYS A 64 8.11 17.37 15.86
CA LYS A 64 9.25 16.58 15.41
C LYS A 64 9.85 17.16 14.13
N PHE A 65 9.07 17.38 13.08
CA PHE A 65 9.56 17.91 11.82
C PHE A 65 10.01 19.37 11.90
N LYS A 66 9.37 20.21 12.75
CA LYS A 66 9.90 21.55 13.06
C LYS A 66 11.32 21.50 13.66
N SER A 67 11.62 20.51 14.52
CA SER A 67 12.97 20.33 15.08
C SER A 67 14.03 19.91 14.07
N LEU A 68 13.59 19.45 12.90
CA LEU A 68 14.40 19.08 11.73
C LEU A 68 14.41 20.14 10.64
N ASP A 69 14.01 21.37 11.00
CA ASP A 69 14.01 22.55 10.14
C ASP A 69 13.00 22.52 8.98
N PHE A 70 11.86 21.81 9.16
CA PHE A 70 10.75 21.83 8.21
C PHE A 70 9.72 22.91 8.57
N LEU A 71 9.21 23.57 7.51
CA LEU A 71 8.01 24.41 7.61
C LEU A 71 6.77 23.49 7.61
N MET A 72 5.91 23.63 8.61
CA MET A 72 4.72 22.79 8.77
C MET A 72 3.45 23.55 8.43
N THR A 73 2.61 22.96 7.59
CA THR A 73 1.31 23.51 7.18
C THR A 73 0.24 22.42 7.29
N GLU A 74 -0.88 22.72 7.96
CA GLU A 74 -2.07 21.89 7.89
C GLU A 74 -2.86 22.24 6.63
N LEU A 75 -3.19 21.24 5.82
CA LEU A 75 -4.04 21.38 4.66
C LEU A 75 -5.45 20.93 5.03
N GLU A 76 -6.38 21.86 5.03
CA GLU A 76 -7.78 21.58 5.37
C GLU A 76 -8.39 20.56 4.40
N THR A 77 -9.17 19.65 4.98
CA THR A 77 -9.97 18.64 4.28
C THR A 77 -11.40 18.68 4.78
N SER A 78 -12.26 17.80 4.28
CA SER A 78 -13.62 17.63 4.83
C SER A 78 -13.65 16.81 6.14
N SER A 79 -12.51 16.28 6.58
CA SER A 79 -12.36 15.43 7.77
C SER A 79 -11.08 15.81 8.54
N ILE A 80 -10.15 14.88 8.72
CA ILE A 80 -8.86 15.10 9.36
C ILE A 80 -7.92 15.82 8.37
N PRO A 81 -7.24 16.92 8.78
CA PRO A 81 -6.35 17.65 7.88
C PRO A 81 -5.15 16.80 7.46
N LEU A 82 -4.68 16.98 6.22
CA LEU A 82 -3.37 16.51 5.81
C LEU A 82 -2.28 17.41 6.41
N LEU A 83 -1.13 16.84 6.68
CA LEU A 83 0.01 17.61 7.18
C LEU A 83 1.08 17.71 6.11
N LEU A 84 1.39 18.92 5.67
CA LEU A 84 2.46 19.23 4.72
C LEU A 84 3.68 19.73 5.48
N ALA A 85 4.83 19.09 5.29
CA ALA A 85 6.12 19.54 5.78
C ALA A 85 7.04 19.86 4.60
N GLU A 86 7.63 21.04 4.60
CA GLU A 86 8.44 21.54 3.47
C GLU A 86 9.85 21.90 3.94
N LYS A 87 10.85 21.45 3.19
CA LYS A 87 12.25 21.88 3.38
C LYS A 87 12.85 22.19 2.03
N LYS A 88 12.93 23.49 1.75
CA LYS A 88 13.49 24.03 0.52
C LYS A 88 14.95 24.36 0.69
N ILE A 89 15.80 23.87 -0.19
CA ILE A 89 17.24 24.11 -0.22
C ILE A 89 17.59 25.22 -1.22
N HIS A 90 17.10 25.09 -2.46
CA HIS A 90 17.35 26.06 -3.52
C HIS A 90 16.24 26.06 -4.56
N ASP A 91 16.00 27.23 -5.20
CA ASP A 91 14.93 27.36 -6.20
C ASP A 91 15.15 26.54 -7.48
N ASP A 92 16.41 26.32 -7.86
CA ASP A 92 16.77 25.59 -9.08
C ASP A 92 16.80 24.07 -8.91
N LEU A 93 16.61 23.55 -7.68
CA LEU A 93 16.58 22.12 -7.42
C LEU A 93 15.18 21.55 -7.66
N LYS A 94 15.14 20.33 -8.17
CA LYS A 94 13.91 19.53 -8.23
C LYS A 94 13.26 19.44 -6.86
N THR A 95 11.93 19.28 -6.85
CA THR A 95 11.15 19.05 -5.63
C THR A 95 10.56 17.65 -5.65
N ILE A 96 10.87 16.84 -4.65
CA ILE A 96 10.27 15.51 -4.49
C ILE A 96 9.21 15.56 -3.39
N LEU A 97 8.01 15.13 -3.74
CA LEU A 97 6.93 14.88 -2.79
C LEU A 97 7.09 13.46 -2.23
N ILE A 98 7.09 13.31 -0.92
CA ILE A 98 7.13 12.03 -0.23
C ILE A 98 5.79 11.84 0.48
N TYR A 99 5.08 10.77 0.14
CA TYR A 99 3.84 10.38 0.81
C TYR A 99 4.12 9.39 1.93
N LEU A 100 3.51 9.66 3.06
CA LEU A 100 3.50 8.83 4.26
C LEU A 100 2.11 8.87 4.88
N HIS A 101 1.68 7.80 5.54
CA HIS A 101 0.48 7.85 6.38
C HIS A 101 0.82 7.51 7.84
N LEU A 102 -0.02 7.97 8.76
CA LEU A 102 0.23 7.88 10.19
C LEU A 102 -0.94 7.25 10.96
N ASP A 103 -2.11 7.10 10.35
CA ASP A 103 -3.18 6.30 10.93
C ASP A 103 -2.84 4.81 10.87
N GLY A 104 -3.65 3.99 11.53
CA GLY A 104 -3.49 2.56 11.59
C GLY A 104 -4.82 1.84 11.75
N GLN A 105 -4.84 0.58 11.40
CA GLN A 105 -6.02 -0.29 11.52
C GLN A 105 -6.51 -0.40 12.97
N PRO A 106 -7.84 -0.52 13.19
CA PRO A 106 -8.42 -0.78 14.50
C PRO A 106 -7.79 -1.98 15.22
N VAL A 107 -7.77 -1.92 16.54
CA VAL A 107 -7.18 -2.95 17.39
C VAL A 107 -8.25 -3.76 18.12
N ASP A 108 -8.25 -5.07 17.93
CA ASP A 108 -8.90 -6.03 18.81
C ASP A 108 -7.84 -6.70 19.69
N ILE A 109 -7.63 -6.18 20.89
CA ILE A 109 -6.57 -6.63 21.79
C ILE A 109 -6.70 -8.10 22.20
N SER A 110 -7.89 -8.68 22.15
CA SER A 110 -8.12 -10.09 22.48
C SER A 110 -7.39 -11.06 21.54
N ARG A 111 -6.93 -10.56 20.39
CA ARG A 111 -6.23 -11.31 19.35
C ARG A 111 -4.72 -11.04 19.32
N TRP A 112 -4.22 -10.16 20.18
CA TRP A 112 -2.79 -9.83 20.28
C TRP A 112 -2.10 -10.69 21.33
N ASN A 113 -0.84 -11.05 21.06
CA ASN A 113 0.01 -11.79 22.00
C ASN A 113 0.80 -10.83 22.91
N GLN A 114 0.18 -9.74 23.35
CA GLN A 114 0.69 -8.73 24.27
C GLN A 114 -0.48 -7.96 24.91
N GLU A 115 -0.23 -7.28 26.02
CA GLU A 115 -1.26 -6.61 26.82
C GLU A 115 -1.90 -5.41 26.10
N ASP A 116 -1.14 -4.71 25.27
CA ASP A 116 -1.55 -3.50 24.58
C ASP A 116 -0.82 -3.40 23.23
N ALA A 117 -1.56 -3.16 22.16
CA ALA A 117 -1.01 -3.03 20.81
C ALA A 117 -0.18 -1.74 20.62
N PHE A 118 -0.38 -0.74 21.46
CA PHE A 118 0.37 0.53 21.50
C PHE A 118 1.48 0.55 22.56
N LYS A 119 1.76 -0.59 23.19
CA LYS A 119 2.92 -0.78 24.05
C LYS A 119 3.92 -1.67 23.33
N PRO A 120 4.93 -1.08 22.63
CA PRO A 120 5.87 -1.85 21.82
C PRO A 120 6.63 -2.89 22.62
N VAL A 121 6.76 -4.09 22.06
CA VAL A 121 7.44 -5.21 22.69
C VAL A 121 8.48 -5.77 21.72
N PHE A 122 9.71 -5.99 22.19
CA PHE A 122 10.75 -6.63 21.40
C PHE A 122 10.64 -8.15 21.57
N LYS A 123 10.68 -8.86 20.43
CA LYS A 123 10.65 -10.31 20.43
C LYS A 123 11.72 -10.86 19.50
N LYS A 124 12.25 -12.03 19.86
CA LYS A 124 13.14 -12.86 19.02
C LYS A 124 12.37 -14.09 18.53
N ASN A 125 12.79 -14.62 17.40
CA ASN A 125 12.25 -15.86 16.86
C ASN A 125 12.99 -17.06 17.44
N GLU A 126 12.26 -17.98 18.10
CA GLU A 126 12.78 -19.28 18.52
C GLU A 126 11.95 -20.38 17.86
N ASN A 127 12.48 -20.99 16.80
CA ASN A 127 11.82 -22.07 16.06
C ASN A 127 10.40 -21.73 15.52
N GLY A 128 10.21 -20.51 15.01
CA GLY A 128 8.93 -20.04 14.48
C GLY A 128 8.00 -19.42 15.52
N ILE A 129 8.41 -19.35 16.78
CA ILE A 129 7.66 -18.72 17.87
C ILE A 129 8.38 -17.46 18.31
N PHE A 130 7.65 -16.33 18.34
CA PHE A 130 8.19 -15.06 18.82
C PHE A 130 8.05 -14.95 20.34
N ILE A 131 9.19 -14.83 21.02
CA ILE A 131 9.30 -14.75 22.49
C ILE A 131 9.86 -13.38 22.86
N GLU A 132 9.27 -12.72 23.87
CA GLU A 132 9.77 -11.44 24.38
C GLU A 132 11.22 -11.53 24.83
N ASP A 133 12.00 -10.51 24.49
CA ASP A 133 13.40 -10.38 24.92
C ASP A 133 13.66 -8.95 25.43
N ASP A 134 14.61 -8.81 26.35
CA ASP A 134 14.94 -7.55 27.00
C ASP A 134 15.72 -6.64 26.03
N TRP A 135 15.25 -5.39 25.88
CA TRP A 135 15.93 -4.39 25.06
C TRP A 135 17.39 -4.17 25.47
N ASN A 136 17.71 -4.15 26.76
CA ASN A 136 19.11 -3.97 27.22
C ASN A 136 20.04 -5.05 26.68
N LYS A 137 19.54 -6.26 26.48
CA LYS A 137 20.28 -7.37 25.87
C LYS A 137 20.33 -7.19 24.34
N ILE A 138 19.22 -6.88 23.71
CA ILE A 138 19.11 -6.65 22.26
C ILE A 138 20.05 -5.51 21.82
N ALA A 139 20.11 -4.42 22.60
CA ALA A 139 20.98 -3.27 22.33
C ALA A 139 22.49 -3.63 22.31
N SER A 140 22.88 -4.78 22.84
CA SER A 140 24.27 -5.28 22.77
C SER A 140 24.55 -6.15 21.54
N TYR A 141 23.53 -6.49 20.74
CA TYR A 141 23.69 -7.32 19.54
C TYR A 141 24.25 -6.49 18.37
N ASN A 142 25.12 -7.12 17.58
CA ASN A 142 25.50 -6.58 16.28
C ASN A 142 24.44 -6.88 15.22
N TYR A 143 24.63 -6.34 14.02
CA TYR A 143 23.66 -6.48 12.92
C TYR A 143 23.36 -7.96 12.57
N SER A 144 24.39 -8.83 12.51
CA SER A 144 24.21 -10.25 12.21
C SER A 144 23.40 -10.97 13.29
N GLU A 145 23.66 -10.65 14.55
CA GLU A 145 22.90 -11.24 15.67
C GLU A 145 21.43 -10.81 15.68
N LEU A 146 21.13 -9.56 15.28
CA LEU A 146 19.74 -9.10 15.13
C LEU A 146 19.02 -9.87 14.01
N ASP A 147 19.70 -10.11 12.89
CA ASP A 147 19.14 -10.82 11.74
C ASP A 147 18.98 -12.32 12.02
N ASP A 148 20.02 -12.98 12.54
CA ASP A 148 20.03 -14.41 12.89
C ASP A 148 18.96 -14.79 13.91
N LYS A 149 18.68 -13.88 14.86
CA LYS A 149 17.64 -14.07 15.89
C LYS A 149 16.26 -13.56 15.46
N ASP A 150 16.15 -13.00 14.26
CA ASP A 150 14.93 -12.37 13.73
C ASP A 150 14.28 -11.45 14.78
N ILE A 151 15.06 -10.47 15.27
CA ILE A 151 14.59 -9.52 16.28
C ILE A 151 13.57 -8.58 15.66
N ARG A 152 12.40 -8.45 16.28
CA ARG A 152 11.29 -7.61 15.82
C ARG A 152 10.70 -6.76 16.92
N ILE A 153 10.14 -5.62 16.51
CA ILE A 153 9.30 -4.76 17.35
C ILE A 153 7.85 -5.05 17.01
N PHE A 154 7.07 -5.45 18.00
CA PHE A 154 5.64 -5.73 17.86
C PHE A 154 4.85 -4.56 18.42
N ALA A 155 4.13 -3.87 17.55
CA ALA A 155 3.17 -2.82 17.89
C ALA A 155 2.28 -2.51 16.69
N ARG A 156 1.10 -1.93 16.91
CA ARG A 156 0.28 -1.39 15.82
C ARG A 156 1.05 -0.27 15.12
N SER A 157 0.97 -0.28 13.80
CA SER A 157 1.65 0.64 12.88
C SER A 157 3.18 0.62 12.94
N SER A 158 3.76 -0.41 13.55
CA SER A 158 5.23 -0.58 13.52
C SER A 158 5.77 -0.72 12.09
N SER A 159 4.98 -1.29 11.18
CA SER A 159 5.26 -1.40 9.76
C SER A 159 4.38 -0.49 8.89
N ASP A 160 3.12 -0.30 9.27
CA ASP A 160 2.06 0.30 8.45
C ASP A 160 1.41 1.49 9.19
N ALA A 161 1.96 2.78 9.10
CA ALA A 161 3.26 3.07 8.49
C ALA A 161 4.12 4.01 9.37
N LYS A 162 4.03 3.96 10.71
CA LYS A 162 4.89 4.75 11.60
C LYS A 162 6.38 4.37 11.48
N GLY A 163 6.68 3.09 11.16
CA GLY A 163 8.05 2.65 10.91
C GLY A 163 8.73 3.47 9.81
N PRO A 164 8.21 3.53 8.59
CA PRO A 164 8.75 4.39 7.52
C PRO A 164 8.90 5.86 7.92
N VAL A 165 7.95 6.43 8.67
CA VAL A 165 8.07 7.81 9.17
C VAL A 165 9.27 7.96 10.10
N MET A 166 9.47 7.03 11.04
CA MET A 166 10.61 7.08 11.95
C MET A 166 11.93 6.83 11.22
N MET A 167 11.96 5.95 10.21
CA MET A 167 13.14 5.77 9.35
C MET A 167 13.58 7.09 8.70
N LEU A 168 12.63 7.86 8.15
CA LEU A 168 12.89 9.19 7.59
C LEU A 168 13.43 10.16 8.64
N ILE A 169 12.81 10.21 9.83
CA ILE A 169 13.26 11.07 10.93
C ILE A 169 14.71 10.76 11.32
N GLN A 170 15.06 9.48 11.44
CA GLN A 170 16.42 9.08 11.81
C GLN A 170 17.42 9.35 10.67
N ALA A 171 17.03 9.16 9.42
CA ALA A 171 17.85 9.52 8.27
C ALA A 171 18.18 11.02 8.24
N LEU A 172 17.17 11.88 8.44
CA LEU A 172 17.37 13.34 8.51
C LEU A 172 18.27 13.75 9.68
N LYS A 173 18.14 13.11 10.86
CA LYS A 173 19.02 13.32 12.00
C LYS A 173 20.46 12.91 11.69
N PHE A 174 20.63 11.74 11.07
CA PHE A 174 21.95 11.24 10.67
C PHE A 174 22.63 12.21 9.69
N MET A 175 21.93 12.64 8.65
CA MET A 175 22.45 13.59 7.67
C MET A 175 22.84 14.90 8.32
N LYS A 176 22.01 15.45 9.21
CA LYS A 176 22.33 16.66 9.99
C LYS A 176 23.58 16.47 10.87
N LEU A 177 23.72 15.34 11.57
CA LEU A 177 24.87 15.01 12.43
C LEU A 177 26.17 14.87 11.63
N LYS A 178 26.09 14.30 10.43
CA LYS A 178 27.24 14.03 9.56
C LYS A 178 27.54 15.15 8.56
N ASN A 179 26.76 16.22 8.56
CA ASN A 179 26.80 17.30 7.56
C ASN A 179 26.72 16.75 6.11
N ILE A 180 25.80 15.80 5.88
CA ILE A 180 25.48 15.29 4.55
C ILE A 180 24.41 16.21 3.95
N ASP A 181 24.69 16.77 2.81
CA ASP A 181 23.78 17.68 2.14
C ASP A 181 22.58 16.92 1.52
N GLN A 182 21.44 17.59 1.53
CA GLN A 182 20.25 17.16 0.82
C GLN A 182 20.34 17.66 -0.62
N GLU A 183 20.06 16.79 -1.61
CA GLU A 183 20.33 17.07 -3.03
C GLU A 183 19.10 17.57 -3.81
N PHE A 184 17.92 17.69 -3.17
CA PHE A 184 16.68 18.20 -3.76
C PHE A 184 15.78 18.83 -2.68
N ASN A 185 14.80 19.64 -3.10
CA ASN A 185 13.78 20.16 -2.20
C ASN A 185 12.80 19.06 -1.80
N ILE A 186 12.41 19.01 -0.53
CA ILE A 186 11.51 17.98 0.01
C ILE A 186 10.17 18.61 0.37
N LYS A 187 9.10 17.96 -0.05
CA LYS A 187 7.75 18.08 0.51
C LYS A 187 7.34 16.72 1.06
N LEU A 188 6.90 16.68 2.30
CA LEU A 188 6.30 15.49 2.90
C LEU A 188 4.81 15.74 3.01
N ILE A 189 4.00 14.86 2.47
CA ILE A 189 2.56 14.86 2.68
C ILE A 189 2.19 13.67 3.55
N MET A 190 1.56 13.94 4.69
CA MET A 190 1.20 12.95 5.69
C MET A 190 -0.32 12.86 5.81
N ASP A 191 -0.83 11.65 5.61
CA ASP A 191 -2.24 11.30 5.67
C ASP A 191 -2.56 10.63 7.01
N PHE A 192 -3.77 10.82 7.52
CA PHE A 192 -4.26 10.27 8.78
C PHE A 192 -5.57 9.51 8.62
N GLU A 193 -5.95 9.20 7.37
CA GLU A 193 -7.16 8.45 7.01
C GLU A 193 -6.89 7.43 5.88
N GLU A 194 -5.62 7.01 5.66
CA GLU A 194 -5.25 6.06 4.60
C GLU A 194 -5.99 4.73 4.77
N GLU A 195 -6.01 4.22 5.98
CA GLU A 195 -6.56 2.91 6.34
C GLU A 195 -8.08 2.80 6.14
N ILE A 196 -8.75 3.92 6.00
CA ILE A 196 -10.17 3.99 5.59
C ILE A 196 -10.35 4.45 4.13
N GLY A 197 -9.24 4.49 3.36
CA GLY A 197 -9.20 4.81 1.93
C GLY A 197 -9.15 6.29 1.60
N SER A 198 -8.67 7.13 2.51
CA SER A 198 -8.46 8.59 2.34
C SER A 198 -9.63 9.30 1.66
N PRO A 199 -10.84 9.29 2.22
CA PRO A 199 -12.05 9.76 1.54
C PRO A 199 -11.99 11.24 1.13
N SER A 200 -11.24 12.05 1.87
CA SER A 200 -11.06 13.48 1.63
C SER A 200 -9.92 13.81 0.66
N LEU A 201 -9.02 12.87 0.40
CA LEU A 201 -7.77 13.10 -0.35
C LEU A 201 -7.99 13.61 -1.78
N PRO A 202 -8.91 13.06 -2.59
CA PRO A 202 -9.09 13.55 -3.97
C PRO A 202 -9.42 15.04 -4.04
N SER A 203 -10.32 15.51 -3.17
CA SER A 203 -10.69 16.92 -3.12
C SER A 203 -9.59 17.79 -2.50
N ALA A 204 -8.88 17.28 -1.50
CA ALA A 204 -7.78 18.01 -0.85
C ALA A 204 -6.61 18.24 -1.82
N VAL A 205 -6.24 17.22 -2.62
CA VAL A 205 -5.17 17.37 -3.63
C VAL A 205 -5.56 18.40 -4.69
N GLU A 206 -6.82 18.43 -5.14
CA GLU A 206 -7.29 19.40 -6.10
C GLU A 206 -7.27 20.83 -5.54
N VAL A 207 -7.77 21.02 -4.31
CA VAL A 207 -7.80 22.34 -3.65
C VAL A 207 -6.41 22.87 -3.34
N HIS A 208 -5.49 22.00 -2.93
CA HIS A 208 -4.15 22.39 -2.50
C HIS A 208 -3.07 22.14 -3.55
N LYS A 209 -3.46 21.94 -4.83
CA LYS A 209 -2.58 21.60 -5.94
C LYS A 209 -1.30 22.45 -6.01
N GLU A 210 -1.43 23.78 -5.89
CA GLU A 210 -0.29 24.69 -5.96
C GLU A 210 0.74 24.46 -4.84
N LYS A 211 0.27 24.14 -3.62
CA LYS A 211 1.16 23.83 -2.49
C LYS A 211 1.86 22.48 -2.66
N LEU A 212 1.22 21.55 -3.38
CA LEU A 212 1.71 20.19 -3.60
C LEU A 212 2.54 20.04 -4.87
N GLU A 213 2.70 21.12 -5.67
CA GLU A 213 3.50 21.10 -6.88
C GLU A 213 4.90 20.53 -6.63
N SER A 214 5.29 19.54 -7.45
CA SER A 214 6.53 18.77 -7.31
C SER A 214 6.87 18.08 -8.63
N ASP A 215 8.09 17.56 -8.76
CA ASP A 215 8.60 16.90 -9.98
C ASP A 215 8.37 15.38 -9.97
N ALA A 216 8.27 14.79 -8.78
CA ALA A 216 8.06 13.35 -8.60
C ALA A 216 7.42 13.06 -7.23
N LEU A 217 6.79 11.89 -7.11
CA LEU A 217 6.22 11.36 -5.88
C LEU A 217 6.90 10.06 -5.48
N LEU A 218 7.38 9.98 -4.24
CA LEU A 218 7.83 8.74 -3.63
C LEU A 218 6.83 8.30 -2.56
N ILE A 219 6.51 7.01 -2.53
CA ILE A 219 5.52 6.42 -1.63
C ILE A 219 6.23 5.41 -0.74
N PHE A 220 6.28 5.66 0.57
CA PHE A 220 6.90 4.74 1.53
C PHE A 220 5.83 3.97 2.29
N ASP A 221 5.22 3.03 1.58
CA ASP A 221 4.14 2.18 2.07
C ASP A 221 4.27 0.76 1.53
N GLY A 222 3.78 -0.20 2.31
CA GLY A 222 3.78 -1.61 1.99
C GLY A 222 5.12 -2.32 2.18
N PRO A 223 5.11 -3.66 2.07
CA PRO A 223 6.28 -4.48 2.33
C PRO A 223 7.20 -4.62 1.12
N GLN A 224 8.49 -4.80 1.40
CA GLN A 224 9.49 -5.24 0.43
C GLN A 224 9.10 -6.59 -0.19
N HIS A 225 9.75 -6.94 -1.29
CA HIS A 225 9.66 -8.28 -1.86
C HIS A 225 10.18 -9.35 -0.87
N ALA A 226 9.61 -10.55 -0.92
CA ALA A 226 9.94 -11.65 -0.02
C ALA A 226 11.41 -12.08 -0.06
N SER A 227 12.14 -11.78 -1.13
CA SER A 227 13.59 -12.00 -1.24
C SER A 227 14.43 -11.16 -0.28
N GLY A 228 13.86 -10.13 0.37
CA GLY A 228 14.59 -9.17 1.20
C GLY A 228 15.51 -8.21 0.43
N LEU A 229 15.44 -8.22 -0.91
CA LEU A 229 16.12 -7.24 -1.76
C LEU A 229 15.39 -5.90 -1.71
N PRO A 230 16.10 -4.77 -1.92
CA PRO A 230 15.47 -3.49 -2.16
C PRO A 230 14.39 -3.61 -3.23
N THR A 231 13.28 -2.95 -3.07
CA THR A 231 12.13 -3.11 -3.95
C THR A 231 11.64 -1.75 -4.42
N LEU A 232 11.30 -1.63 -5.70
CA LEU A 232 10.69 -0.45 -6.30
C LEU A 232 9.38 -0.86 -6.97
N ASN A 233 8.28 -0.21 -6.59
CA ASN A 233 6.95 -0.43 -7.14
C ASN A 233 6.60 0.69 -8.10
N PHE A 234 6.55 0.41 -9.40
CA PHE A 234 6.30 1.40 -10.45
C PHE A 234 4.82 1.70 -10.71
N GLY A 235 3.93 1.01 -10.03
CA GLY A 235 2.51 1.23 -10.14
C GLY A 235 1.71 0.42 -9.13
N ASN A 236 0.48 0.86 -8.92
CA ASN A 236 -0.49 0.15 -8.07
C ASN A 236 -1.80 -0.05 -8.83
N ARG A 237 -2.46 -1.16 -8.54
CA ARG A 237 -3.79 -1.42 -9.08
C ARG A 237 -4.78 -0.45 -8.46
N GLY A 238 -5.75 0.01 -9.26
CA GLY A 238 -6.92 0.69 -8.76
C GLY A 238 -7.93 -0.29 -8.19
N ILE A 239 -9.02 0.22 -7.63
CA ILE A 239 -10.09 -0.60 -7.06
C ILE A 239 -11.46 -0.02 -7.35
N SER A 240 -12.38 -0.90 -7.70
CA SER A 240 -13.80 -0.61 -7.75
C SER A 240 -14.60 -1.74 -7.09
N SER A 241 -15.83 -1.45 -6.69
CA SER A 241 -16.72 -2.40 -6.04
C SER A 241 -18.09 -2.42 -6.72
N ILE A 242 -18.73 -3.59 -6.70
CA ILE A 242 -20.06 -3.81 -7.24
C ILE A 242 -20.86 -4.63 -6.24
N THR A 243 -22.07 -4.16 -5.95
CA THR A 243 -23.09 -4.92 -5.20
C THR A 243 -24.16 -5.38 -6.16
N LEU A 244 -24.34 -6.67 -6.29
CA LEU A 244 -25.45 -7.28 -7.02
C LEU A 244 -26.51 -7.79 -6.05
N LYS A 245 -27.80 -7.57 -6.38
CA LYS A 245 -28.90 -8.13 -5.61
C LYS A 245 -29.94 -8.71 -6.55
N THR A 246 -30.19 -10.01 -6.42
CA THR A 246 -31.26 -10.73 -7.15
C THR A 246 -32.45 -10.99 -6.24
N TYR A 247 -33.62 -11.13 -6.83
CA TYR A 247 -34.90 -11.17 -6.11
C TYR A 247 -35.64 -12.49 -6.31
N GLY A 248 -36.18 -13.03 -5.23
CA GLY A 248 -37.15 -14.10 -5.16
C GLY A 248 -38.56 -13.56 -4.80
N PRO A 249 -39.38 -14.27 -4.01
CA PRO A 249 -40.66 -13.75 -3.48
C PRO A 249 -40.41 -12.54 -2.56
N ILE A 250 -41.45 -11.70 -2.36
CA ILE A 250 -41.30 -10.45 -1.57
C ILE A 250 -40.91 -10.69 -0.11
N VAL A 251 -41.28 -11.83 0.44
CA VAL A 251 -40.88 -12.35 1.74
C VAL A 251 -40.49 -13.82 1.60
N PRO A 252 -39.59 -14.36 2.44
CA PRO A 252 -39.27 -15.78 2.39
C PRO A 252 -40.50 -16.68 2.46
N GLN A 253 -40.55 -17.73 1.64
CA GLN A 253 -41.68 -18.64 1.56
C GLN A 253 -41.25 -20.04 2.07
N HIS A 254 -42.18 -20.78 2.64
CA HIS A 254 -41.91 -22.15 3.05
C HIS A 254 -41.60 -23.03 1.81
N SER A 255 -40.40 -23.65 1.79
CA SER A 255 -39.89 -24.39 0.62
C SER A 255 -40.72 -25.64 0.30
N GLY A 256 -41.32 -26.28 1.31
CA GLY A 256 -42.23 -27.42 1.10
C GLY A 256 -43.47 -27.07 0.30
N HIS A 257 -43.94 -25.84 0.40
CA HIS A 257 -45.12 -25.37 -0.36
C HIS A 257 -44.74 -24.69 -1.67
N PHE A 258 -43.64 -23.96 -1.70
CA PHE A 258 -43.30 -23.07 -2.81
C PHE A 258 -41.92 -23.36 -3.47
N GLY A 259 -41.21 -24.43 -3.07
CA GLY A 259 -39.85 -24.72 -3.56
C GLY A 259 -39.75 -24.89 -5.09
N ASN A 260 -40.72 -25.53 -5.73
CA ASN A 260 -40.78 -25.66 -7.20
C ASN A 260 -41.65 -24.62 -7.89
N TYR A 261 -42.17 -23.65 -7.15
CA TYR A 261 -43.10 -22.65 -7.66
C TYR A 261 -42.57 -21.22 -7.60
N ALA A 262 -42.03 -20.78 -6.44
CA ALA A 262 -41.46 -19.47 -6.29
C ALA A 262 -40.00 -19.45 -6.80
N PRO A 263 -39.63 -18.41 -7.58
CA PRO A 263 -38.26 -18.31 -8.10
C PRO A 263 -37.26 -18.12 -6.97
N ASN A 264 -36.16 -18.92 -6.98
CA ASN A 264 -35.11 -18.82 -5.98
C ASN A 264 -34.02 -17.83 -6.44
N PRO A 265 -33.74 -16.77 -5.67
CA PRO A 265 -32.77 -15.73 -6.06
C PRO A 265 -31.32 -16.23 -6.04
N VAL A 266 -31.01 -17.29 -5.28
CA VAL A 266 -29.67 -17.88 -5.23
C VAL A 266 -29.28 -18.46 -6.60
N PHE A 267 -30.18 -19.24 -7.24
CA PHE A 267 -29.90 -19.77 -8.58
C PHE A 267 -29.79 -18.68 -9.64
N ARG A 268 -30.52 -17.57 -9.49
CA ARG A 268 -30.39 -16.40 -10.37
C ARG A 268 -29.00 -15.75 -10.20
N MET A 269 -28.55 -15.54 -8.97
CA MET A 269 -27.22 -15.01 -8.68
C MET A 269 -26.12 -15.95 -9.19
N SER A 270 -26.21 -17.25 -8.90
CA SER A 270 -25.24 -18.24 -9.37
C SER A 270 -25.11 -18.25 -10.90
N ASN A 271 -26.25 -18.14 -11.62
CA ASN A 271 -26.24 -18.06 -13.07
C ASN A 271 -25.51 -16.80 -13.59
N ILE A 272 -25.71 -15.66 -12.94
CA ILE A 272 -24.98 -14.41 -13.27
C ILE A 272 -23.49 -14.60 -13.04
N LEU A 273 -23.10 -15.02 -11.83
CA LEU A 273 -21.68 -15.14 -11.45
C LEU A 273 -20.95 -16.18 -12.31
N SER A 274 -21.51 -17.36 -12.55
CA SER A 274 -20.91 -18.41 -13.37
C SER A 274 -20.80 -18.07 -14.85
N SER A 275 -21.62 -17.12 -15.34
CA SER A 275 -21.51 -16.62 -16.70
C SER A 275 -20.38 -15.62 -16.92
N MET A 276 -19.89 -14.97 -15.83
CA MET A 276 -18.86 -13.93 -15.89
C MET A 276 -17.44 -14.49 -15.94
N LYS A 277 -17.17 -15.64 -15.31
CA LYS A 277 -15.86 -16.31 -15.28
C LYS A 277 -16.03 -17.77 -15.70
N ASP A 278 -15.01 -18.33 -16.31
CA ASP A 278 -14.93 -19.77 -16.56
C ASP A 278 -14.28 -20.53 -15.38
N GLU A 279 -14.15 -21.83 -15.53
CA GLU A 279 -13.56 -22.73 -14.51
C GLU A 279 -12.07 -22.49 -14.28
N ASN A 280 -11.39 -21.83 -15.23
CA ASN A 280 -9.98 -21.47 -15.15
C ASN A 280 -9.76 -20.06 -14.59
N GLY A 281 -10.83 -19.37 -14.18
CA GLY A 281 -10.76 -18.01 -13.64
C GLY A 281 -10.71 -16.89 -14.67
N ILE A 282 -10.82 -17.19 -15.97
CA ILE A 282 -10.78 -16.20 -17.04
C ILE A 282 -12.13 -15.50 -17.15
N VAL A 283 -12.15 -14.17 -17.15
CA VAL A 283 -13.38 -13.39 -17.30
C VAL A 283 -13.88 -13.46 -18.74
N LYS A 284 -15.13 -13.93 -18.91
CA LYS A 284 -15.78 -14.16 -20.21
C LYS A 284 -16.54 -12.95 -20.74
N ILE A 285 -16.59 -11.87 -20.02
CA ILE A 285 -17.26 -10.64 -20.43
C ILE A 285 -16.49 -10.02 -21.60
N LYS A 286 -17.16 -9.87 -22.73
CA LYS A 286 -16.51 -9.35 -23.95
C LYS A 286 -15.95 -7.95 -23.71
N GLY A 287 -14.68 -7.76 -24.05
CA GLY A 287 -13.97 -6.47 -23.90
C GLY A 287 -13.39 -6.22 -22.51
N TYR A 288 -13.52 -7.17 -21.58
CA TYR A 288 -13.03 -7.00 -20.21
C TYR A 288 -11.51 -6.77 -20.10
N TYR A 289 -10.76 -7.42 -20.98
CA TYR A 289 -9.29 -7.34 -21.05
C TYR A 289 -8.78 -6.46 -22.22
N ASP A 290 -9.68 -5.72 -22.89
CA ASP A 290 -9.30 -4.87 -24.02
C ASP A 290 -8.28 -3.81 -23.61
N GLY A 291 -7.28 -3.58 -24.45
CA GLY A 291 -6.22 -2.59 -24.25
C GLY A 291 -4.99 -3.12 -23.50
N ILE A 292 -5.05 -4.32 -22.92
CA ILE A 292 -3.91 -4.93 -22.23
C ILE A 292 -3.01 -5.60 -23.26
N ASN A 293 -1.75 -5.20 -23.28
CA ASN A 293 -0.74 -5.78 -24.16
C ASN A 293 0.53 -6.10 -23.35
N ILE A 294 0.82 -7.38 -23.21
CA ILE A 294 2.05 -7.87 -22.56
C ILE A 294 3.07 -8.16 -23.65
N THR A 295 3.90 -7.15 -23.95
CA THR A 295 5.01 -7.27 -24.92
C THR A 295 6.13 -8.14 -24.37
N ASP A 296 7.07 -8.58 -25.22
CA ASP A 296 8.23 -9.36 -24.78
C ASP A 296 9.10 -8.54 -23.80
N GLU A 297 9.28 -7.24 -24.02
CA GLU A 297 9.96 -6.35 -23.07
C GLU A 297 9.25 -6.33 -21.71
N VAL A 298 7.92 -6.23 -21.68
CA VAL A 298 7.16 -6.28 -20.41
C VAL A 298 7.37 -7.64 -19.73
N LYS A 299 7.36 -8.75 -20.47
CA LYS A 299 7.62 -10.08 -19.89
C LYS A 299 8.99 -10.16 -19.23
N GLU A 300 10.03 -9.60 -19.83
CA GLU A 300 11.37 -9.56 -19.24
C GLU A 300 11.35 -8.93 -17.84
N TYR A 301 10.62 -7.83 -17.64
CA TYR A 301 10.47 -7.22 -16.31
C TYR A 301 9.65 -8.10 -15.35
N LEU A 302 8.58 -8.74 -15.82
CA LEU A 302 7.74 -9.60 -14.98
C LEU A 302 8.50 -10.86 -14.54
N ASP A 303 9.24 -11.48 -15.45
CA ASP A 303 10.02 -12.69 -15.21
C ASP A 303 11.27 -12.44 -14.34
N ALA A 304 11.76 -11.18 -14.30
CA ALA A 304 12.88 -10.78 -13.45
C ALA A 304 12.51 -10.65 -11.96
N VAL A 305 11.22 -10.60 -11.63
CA VAL A 305 10.77 -10.57 -10.21
C VAL A 305 10.96 -11.97 -9.62
N PRO A 306 11.76 -12.13 -8.54
CA PRO A 306 12.14 -13.45 -8.03
C PRO A 306 11.05 -14.05 -7.11
N ASP A 307 9.79 -14.12 -7.60
CA ASP A 307 8.70 -14.76 -6.89
C ASP A 307 8.90 -16.29 -6.82
N ASN A 308 8.60 -16.87 -5.67
CA ASN A 308 8.53 -18.32 -5.50
C ASN A 308 7.05 -18.76 -5.49
N GLU A 309 6.50 -19.01 -6.68
CA GLU A 309 5.09 -19.39 -6.82
C GLU A 309 4.74 -20.72 -6.16
N ASP A 310 5.68 -21.66 -6.05
CA ASP A 310 5.45 -22.92 -5.34
C ASP A 310 5.29 -22.68 -3.84
N GLU A 311 6.14 -21.85 -3.25
CA GLU A 311 6.00 -21.44 -1.85
C GLU A 311 4.71 -20.65 -1.61
N MET A 312 4.31 -19.79 -2.57
CA MET A 312 3.04 -19.06 -2.49
C MET A 312 1.84 -20.01 -2.48
N LYS A 313 1.84 -21.04 -3.34
CA LYS A 313 0.78 -22.08 -3.38
C LYS A 313 0.75 -22.89 -2.09
N ASP A 314 1.91 -23.28 -1.59
CA ASP A 314 2.03 -24.05 -0.35
C ASP A 314 1.51 -23.26 0.86
N LYS A 315 1.87 -21.97 0.98
CA LYS A 315 1.35 -21.10 2.05
C LYS A 315 -0.16 -20.86 2.00
N MET A 316 -0.74 -20.83 0.81
CA MET A 316 -2.17 -20.62 0.60
C MET A 316 -2.96 -21.93 0.50
N GLU A 317 -2.29 -23.08 0.55
CA GLU A 317 -2.85 -24.44 0.53
C GLU A 317 -3.79 -24.70 -0.66
N PHE A 318 -3.40 -24.27 -1.88
CA PHE A 318 -4.12 -24.62 -3.09
C PHE A 318 -3.20 -25.22 -4.15
N LYS A 319 -3.75 -26.11 -4.99
CA LYS A 319 -2.97 -26.86 -5.98
C LYS A 319 -2.69 -26.07 -7.27
N THR A 320 -3.70 -25.43 -7.82
CA THR A 320 -3.63 -24.84 -9.16
C THR A 320 -4.15 -23.39 -9.12
N PRO A 321 -3.35 -22.40 -9.56
CA PRO A 321 -3.81 -21.01 -9.68
C PRO A 321 -4.82 -20.86 -10.83
N GLU A 322 -5.56 -19.72 -10.84
CA GLU A 322 -6.33 -19.30 -12.01
C GLU A 322 -5.39 -19.02 -13.18
N SER A 323 -5.88 -19.24 -14.41
CA SER A 323 -5.05 -19.19 -15.65
C SER A 323 -5.09 -17.81 -16.33
N VAL A 324 -5.17 -16.73 -15.54
CA VAL A 324 -5.07 -15.36 -16.06
C VAL A 324 -3.59 -14.99 -16.09
N GLY A 325 -3.00 -14.92 -17.30
CA GLY A 325 -1.55 -14.80 -17.47
C GLY A 325 -0.80 -16.11 -17.21
N ASN A 326 0.53 -16.08 -17.37
CA ASN A 326 1.40 -17.27 -17.27
C ASN A 326 2.17 -17.32 -15.94
N SER A 327 2.11 -16.26 -15.14
CA SER A 327 2.76 -16.13 -13.83
C SER A 327 1.94 -15.23 -12.92
N TYR A 328 2.27 -15.24 -11.62
CA TYR A 328 1.68 -14.30 -10.66
C TYR A 328 1.88 -12.84 -11.09
N GLN A 329 3.08 -12.48 -11.54
CA GLN A 329 3.37 -11.11 -11.99
C GLN A 329 2.58 -10.74 -13.24
N GLU A 330 2.36 -11.68 -14.15
CA GLU A 330 1.53 -11.45 -15.33
C GLU A 330 0.05 -11.34 -14.95
N ALA A 331 -0.44 -12.20 -14.06
CA ALA A 331 -1.84 -12.20 -13.61
C ALA A 331 -2.29 -10.85 -13.03
N ILE A 332 -1.41 -10.17 -12.29
CA ILE A 332 -1.73 -8.85 -11.70
C ILE A 332 -1.67 -7.70 -12.72
N GLN A 333 -1.25 -7.93 -13.96
CA GLN A 333 -1.33 -6.94 -15.05
C GLN A 333 -2.73 -6.92 -15.71
N TYR A 334 -3.64 -7.80 -15.30
CA TYR A 334 -5.02 -7.85 -15.79
C TYR A 334 -6.00 -7.38 -14.71
N PRO A 335 -7.16 -6.77 -15.07
CA PRO A 335 -8.19 -6.45 -14.10
C PRO A 335 -8.75 -7.76 -13.52
N SER A 336 -8.96 -7.79 -12.19
CA SER A 336 -9.60 -8.93 -11.56
C SER A 336 -11.12 -8.77 -11.52
N LEU A 337 -11.83 -9.87 -11.36
CA LEU A 337 -13.23 -9.90 -10.97
C LEU A 337 -13.36 -10.94 -9.86
N ASN A 338 -13.52 -10.47 -8.62
CA ASN A 338 -13.48 -11.31 -7.42
C ASN A 338 -14.76 -11.16 -6.61
N VAL A 339 -15.41 -12.27 -6.28
CA VAL A 339 -16.56 -12.30 -5.38
C VAL A 339 -16.04 -12.39 -3.94
N ARG A 340 -16.06 -11.27 -3.22
CA ARG A 340 -15.58 -11.19 -1.84
C ARG A 340 -16.62 -11.57 -0.79
N GLY A 341 -17.89 -11.69 -1.20
CA GLY A 341 -18.96 -12.09 -0.31
C GLY A 341 -20.25 -12.43 -1.05
N ILE A 342 -20.98 -13.42 -0.54
CA ILE A 342 -22.33 -13.76 -1.01
C ILE A 342 -23.22 -14.12 0.19
N ARG A 343 -24.47 -13.63 0.19
CA ARG A 343 -25.42 -13.90 1.28
C ARG A 343 -26.83 -14.10 0.76
N SER A 344 -27.49 -15.15 1.28
CA SER A 344 -28.93 -15.40 1.08
C SER A 344 -29.42 -16.37 2.17
N GLY A 345 -30.62 -16.13 2.72
CA GLY A 345 -31.19 -16.98 3.76
C GLY A 345 -30.29 -17.12 5.00
N TRP A 346 -30.34 -18.28 5.62
CA TRP A 346 -29.53 -18.63 6.82
C TRP A 346 -28.84 -19.97 6.63
N VAL A 347 -27.69 -20.15 7.29
CA VAL A 347 -26.84 -21.35 7.22
C VAL A 347 -26.49 -21.86 8.62
N GLY A 348 -25.93 -23.06 8.70
CA GLY A 348 -25.52 -23.68 9.97
C GLY A 348 -26.71 -23.93 10.91
N SER A 349 -26.56 -23.57 12.18
CA SER A 349 -27.58 -23.76 13.22
C SER A 349 -28.86 -22.93 13.00
N GLU A 350 -28.79 -21.89 12.18
CA GLU A 350 -29.93 -21.01 11.89
C GLU A 350 -30.71 -21.40 10.63
N VAL A 351 -30.30 -22.48 9.93
CA VAL A 351 -30.93 -22.93 8.68
C VAL A 351 -32.44 -23.10 8.82
N ARG A 352 -33.20 -22.70 7.79
CA ARG A 352 -34.66 -22.80 7.73
C ARG A 352 -35.10 -23.34 6.38
N THR A 353 -36.24 -24.02 6.34
CA THR A 353 -36.83 -24.59 5.11
C THR A 353 -37.58 -23.53 4.33
N ILE A 354 -36.84 -22.67 3.62
CA ILE A 354 -37.41 -21.52 2.88
C ILE A 354 -36.95 -21.46 1.43
N VAL A 355 -37.71 -20.76 0.60
CA VAL A 355 -37.25 -20.07 -0.61
C VAL A 355 -36.94 -18.63 -0.20
N PRO A 356 -35.65 -18.19 -0.26
CA PRO A 356 -35.28 -16.85 0.19
C PRO A 356 -35.86 -15.74 -0.69
N SER A 357 -35.98 -14.55 -0.12
CA SER A 357 -36.52 -13.39 -0.83
C SER A 357 -35.48 -12.66 -1.71
N GLU A 358 -34.21 -12.78 -1.37
CA GLU A 358 -33.09 -12.10 -2.05
C GLU A 358 -31.79 -12.87 -1.93
N CYS A 359 -30.86 -12.58 -2.85
CA CYS A 359 -29.44 -12.95 -2.76
C CYS A 359 -28.60 -11.74 -3.10
N ILE A 360 -27.58 -11.46 -2.28
CA ILE A 360 -26.67 -10.34 -2.44
C ILE A 360 -25.27 -10.91 -2.68
N ALA A 361 -24.55 -10.35 -3.68
CA ALA A 361 -23.14 -10.62 -3.90
C ALA A 361 -22.35 -9.30 -3.90
N GLU A 362 -21.24 -9.31 -3.18
CA GLU A 362 -20.25 -8.23 -3.15
C GLU A 362 -19.07 -8.62 -4.01
N ILE A 363 -18.71 -7.77 -4.97
CA ILE A 363 -17.64 -8.01 -5.94
C ILE A 363 -16.64 -6.86 -5.84
N ASP A 364 -15.36 -7.16 -5.81
CA ASP A 364 -14.30 -6.20 -6.08
C ASP A 364 -13.66 -6.45 -7.44
N VAL A 365 -13.31 -5.35 -8.09
CA VAL A 365 -12.60 -5.33 -9.36
C VAL A 365 -11.32 -4.53 -9.17
N ARG A 366 -10.18 -5.22 -9.26
CA ARG A 366 -8.89 -4.52 -9.31
C ARG A 366 -8.68 -3.99 -10.72
N LEU A 367 -8.39 -2.70 -10.81
CA LEU A 367 -8.16 -1.99 -12.07
C LEU A 367 -6.67 -1.97 -12.41
N VAL A 368 -6.34 -1.99 -13.68
CA VAL A 368 -5.00 -1.71 -14.20
C VAL A 368 -5.03 -0.41 -15.00
N ILE A 369 -3.88 0.18 -15.30
CA ILE A 369 -3.82 1.49 -15.96
C ILE A 369 -4.53 1.51 -17.32
N GLU A 370 -4.59 0.39 -18.02
CA GLU A 370 -5.26 0.23 -19.30
C GLU A 370 -6.79 0.17 -19.18
N THR A 371 -7.34 0.10 -17.94
CA THR A 371 -8.78 -0.10 -17.71
C THR A 371 -9.41 1.10 -17.04
N ASP A 372 -10.57 1.50 -17.57
CA ASP A 372 -11.49 2.46 -16.95
C ASP A 372 -12.52 1.68 -16.12
N GLY A 373 -12.59 1.95 -14.82
CA GLY A 373 -13.51 1.27 -13.90
C GLY A 373 -14.99 1.46 -14.26
N TYR A 374 -15.38 2.64 -14.75
CA TYR A 374 -16.74 2.90 -15.18
C TYR A 374 -17.09 2.12 -16.45
N LYS A 375 -16.14 2.03 -17.41
CA LYS A 375 -16.29 1.21 -18.62
C LYS A 375 -16.44 -0.27 -18.26
N LEU A 376 -15.64 -0.78 -17.31
CA LEU A 376 -15.78 -2.16 -16.85
C LEU A 376 -17.14 -2.41 -16.19
N HIS A 377 -17.64 -1.49 -15.38
CA HIS A 377 -18.99 -1.58 -14.81
C HIS A 377 -20.07 -1.67 -15.91
N ASP A 378 -19.97 -0.86 -16.95
CA ASP A 378 -20.88 -0.90 -18.09
C ASP A 378 -20.81 -2.23 -18.86
N LEU A 379 -19.63 -2.81 -19.04
CA LEU A 379 -19.45 -4.11 -19.67
C LEU A 379 -20.12 -5.22 -18.83
N ILE A 380 -19.92 -5.21 -17.51
CA ILE A 380 -20.55 -6.16 -16.59
C ILE A 380 -22.07 -6.01 -16.64
N LYS A 381 -22.57 -4.78 -16.60
CA LYS A 381 -24.00 -4.49 -16.68
C LYS A 381 -24.63 -5.02 -17.98
N LYS A 382 -24.01 -4.72 -19.14
CA LYS A 382 -24.45 -5.21 -20.46
C LYS A 382 -24.41 -6.73 -20.55
N HIS A 383 -23.40 -7.36 -19.94
CA HIS A 383 -23.33 -8.82 -19.87
C HIS A 383 -24.54 -9.39 -19.11
N ILE A 384 -24.89 -8.82 -17.96
CA ILE A 384 -26.06 -9.23 -17.15
C ILE A 384 -27.36 -9.01 -17.95
N GLU A 385 -27.50 -7.89 -18.66
CA GLU A 385 -28.65 -7.60 -19.53
C GLU A 385 -28.76 -8.64 -20.67
N SER A 386 -27.62 -9.09 -21.22
CA SER A 386 -27.61 -10.13 -22.27
C SER A 386 -28.14 -11.50 -21.81
N LEU A 387 -28.14 -11.76 -20.50
CA LEU A 387 -28.75 -12.95 -19.89
C LEU A 387 -30.28 -12.80 -19.67
N GLY A 388 -30.86 -11.67 -20.11
CA GLY A 388 -32.27 -11.37 -20.01
C GLY A 388 -32.68 -10.77 -18.66
N TYR A 389 -31.76 -10.21 -17.88
CA TYR A 389 -32.08 -9.48 -16.67
C TYR A 389 -32.37 -8.02 -16.94
N ILE A 390 -33.38 -7.47 -16.24
CA ILE A 390 -33.58 -6.03 -16.13
C ILE A 390 -32.66 -5.53 -15.01
N VAL A 391 -31.74 -4.64 -15.37
CA VAL A 391 -30.79 -4.04 -14.42
C VAL A 391 -31.35 -2.71 -13.92
N THR A 392 -31.35 -2.51 -12.60
CA THR A 392 -31.82 -1.28 -11.93
C THR A 392 -30.82 -0.86 -10.85
N ASP A 393 -30.76 0.42 -10.53
CA ASP A 393 -29.97 0.99 -9.44
C ASP A 393 -30.77 1.11 -8.13
N LYS A 394 -32.10 0.91 -8.19
CA LYS A 394 -33.06 1.04 -7.08
C LYS A 394 -33.73 -0.29 -6.76
N GLU A 395 -34.34 -0.36 -5.57
CA GLU A 395 -35.23 -1.48 -5.24
C GLU A 395 -36.40 -1.53 -6.24
N PRO A 396 -36.70 -2.72 -6.82
CA PRO A 396 -37.74 -2.84 -7.81
C PRO A 396 -39.14 -2.59 -7.20
N SER A 397 -39.93 -1.79 -7.85
CA SER A 397 -41.32 -1.58 -7.47
C SER A 397 -42.16 -2.87 -7.64
N LYS A 398 -43.33 -2.91 -7.01
CA LYS A 398 -44.28 -4.01 -7.20
C LYS A 398 -44.63 -4.23 -8.68
N GLU A 399 -44.80 -3.15 -9.44
CA GLU A 399 -45.10 -3.22 -10.88
C GLU A 399 -43.93 -3.85 -11.65
N MET A 400 -42.67 -3.45 -11.37
CA MET A 400 -41.52 -4.07 -12.01
C MET A 400 -41.44 -5.56 -11.69
N ARG A 401 -41.64 -5.94 -10.43
CA ARG A 401 -41.58 -7.35 -9.98
C ARG A 401 -42.69 -8.24 -10.62
N LEU A 402 -43.85 -7.66 -10.93
CA LEU A 402 -44.93 -8.36 -11.60
C LEU A 402 -44.79 -8.37 -13.13
N LYS A 403 -44.00 -7.43 -13.68
CA LYS A 403 -43.82 -7.30 -15.13
C LYS A 403 -42.61 -8.09 -15.65
N TYR A 404 -41.54 -8.22 -14.87
CA TYR A 404 -40.28 -8.81 -15.31
C TYR A 404 -39.90 -10.01 -14.46
N ASP A 405 -39.53 -11.12 -15.09
CA ASP A 405 -39.14 -12.37 -14.41
C ASP A 405 -37.77 -12.30 -13.75
N LYS A 406 -36.84 -11.58 -14.41
CA LYS A 406 -35.45 -11.49 -13.98
C LYS A 406 -35.08 -10.04 -13.74
N ILE A 407 -34.88 -9.69 -12.48
CA ILE A 407 -34.44 -8.35 -12.06
C ILE A 407 -33.19 -8.49 -11.22
N VAL A 408 -32.23 -7.60 -11.46
CA VAL A 408 -31.03 -7.45 -10.61
C VAL A 408 -30.80 -5.97 -10.29
N ARG A 409 -30.59 -5.67 -9.02
CA ARG A 409 -30.07 -4.36 -8.62
C ARG A 409 -28.56 -4.39 -8.75
N PHE A 410 -28.01 -3.38 -9.40
CA PHE A 410 -26.60 -3.19 -9.66
C PHE A 410 -26.19 -1.82 -9.12
N ASN A 411 -25.39 -1.82 -8.05
CA ASN A 411 -24.76 -0.62 -7.52
C ASN A 411 -23.25 -0.77 -7.63
N SER A 412 -22.57 0.27 -8.05
CA SER A 412 -21.11 0.23 -8.23
C SER A 412 -20.45 1.54 -7.85
N ARG A 413 -19.19 1.46 -7.46
CA ARG A 413 -18.37 2.61 -7.12
C ARG A 413 -16.93 2.35 -7.57
N VAL A 414 -16.33 3.32 -8.25
CA VAL A 414 -14.88 3.38 -8.46
C VAL A 414 -14.29 4.14 -7.27
N SER A 415 -13.44 3.51 -6.47
CA SER A 415 -12.78 4.16 -5.33
C SER A 415 -11.65 5.03 -5.84
N TYR A 416 -10.73 4.46 -6.61
CA TYR A 416 -9.66 5.18 -7.29
C TYR A 416 -9.10 4.36 -8.46
N PRO A 417 -8.59 5.04 -9.52
CA PRO A 417 -7.95 4.37 -10.65
C PRO A 417 -6.57 3.83 -10.31
N ALA A 418 -6.04 2.99 -11.19
CA ALA A 418 -4.65 2.56 -11.15
C ALA A 418 -3.73 3.70 -11.62
N PHE A 419 -2.46 3.61 -11.24
CA PHE A 419 -1.40 4.41 -11.84
C PHE A 419 -0.18 3.53 -12.15
N ARG A 420 0.66 3.99 -13.06
CA ARG A 420 1.93 3.35 -13.40
C ARG A 420 2.91 4.35 -13.98
N THR A 421 4.15 4.32 -13.47
CA THR A 421 5.30 5.03 -14.00
C THR A 421 6.12 4.08 -14.87
N ASP A 422 6.73 4.58 -15.93
CA ASP A 422 7.66 3.79 -16.74
C ASP A 422 8.91 3.46 -15.92
N ILE A 423 9.31 2.19 -15.93
CA ILE A 423 10.53 1.70 -15.26
C ILE A 423 11.77 2.42 -15.81
N ASN A 424 11.78 2.76 -17.09
CA ASN A 424 12.86 3.45 -17.79
C ASN A 424 12.75 4.98 -17.75
N SER A 425 11.81 5.54 -16.97
CA SER A 425 11.76 6.99 -16.72
C SER A 425 12.98 7.46 -15.93
N ASP A 426 13.27 8.78 -16.01
CA ASP A 426 14.36 9.38 -15.23
C ASP A 426 14.25 9.05 -13.74
N LEU A 427 13.03 9.08 -13.18
CA LEU A 427 12.75 8.70 -11.80
C LEU A 427 13.11 7.23 -11.54
N GLY A 428 12.74 6.33 -12.46
CA GLY A 428 12.99 4.89 -12.32
C GLY A 428 14.48 4.57 -12.39
N ILE A 429 15.18 5.12 -13.36
CA ILE A 429 16.64 4.95 -13.52
C ILE A 429 17.37 5.50 -12.30
N TRP A 430 17.03 6.72 -11.86
CA TRP A 430 17.63 7.34 -10.69
C TRP A 430 17.45 6.49 -9.42
N LEU A 431 16.22 6.04 -9.13
CA LEU A 431 15.96 5.21 -7.94
C LEU A 431 16.69 3.86 -8.00
N LYS A 432 16.74 3.23 -9.17
CA LYS A 432 17.50 1.99 -9.35
C LYS A 432 18.97 2.21 -9.01
N ASP A 433 19.59 3.26 -9.56
CA ASP A 433 20.98 3.61 -9.30
C ASP A 433 21.25 3.91 -7.82
N VAL A 434 20.32 4.61 -7.16
CA VAL A 434 20.38 4.88 -5.72
C VAL A 434 20.38 3.57 -4.93
N MET A 435 19.48 2.63 -5.23
CA MET A 435 19.40 1.34 -4.54
C MET A 435 20.67 0.52 -4.75
N VAL A 436 21.20 0.47 -5.98
CA VAL A 436 22.46 -0.22 -6.28
C VAL A 436 23.63 0.40 -5.52
N LYS A 437 23.74 1.74 -5.49
CA LYS A 437 24.78 2.44 -4.74
C LYS A 437 24.68 2.18 -3.23
N THR A 438 23.47 2.20 -2.68
CA THR A 438 23.24 2.04 -1.23
C THR A 438 23.49 0.61 -0.75
N PHE A 439 23.00 -0.39 -1.51
CA PHE A 439 23.00 -1.78 -1.05
C PHE A 439 23.96 -2.71 -1.80
N GLY A 440 24.55 -2.26 -2.90
CA GLY A 440 25.45 -3.08 -3.74
C GLY A 440 24.71 -4.22 -4.46
N LYS A 441 23.39 -4.13 -4.60
CA LYS A 441 22.54 -5.15 -5.22
C LYS A 441 21.48 -4.51 -6.10
N GLU A 442 21.13 -5.19 -7.20
CA GLU A 442 20.00 -4.78 -8.04
C GLU A 442 18.70 -4.86 -7.24
N PRO A 443 17.85 -3.83 -7.28
CA PRO A 443 16.54 -3.87 -6.65
C PRO A 443 15.58 -4.75 -7.46
N VAL A 444 14.56 -5.28 -6.78
CA VAL A 444 13.39 -5.88 -7.43
C VAL A 444 12.54 -4.76 -8.02
N LEU A 445 12.35 -4.78 -9.34
CA LEU A 445 11.54 -3.80 -10.06
C LEU A 445 10.15 -4.39 -10.32
N LYS A 446 9.14 -3.96 -9.58
CA LYS A 446 7.75 -4.41 -9.77
C LYS A 446 7.02 -3.42 -10.66
N ARG A 447 6.65 -3.86 -11.87
CA ARG A 447 5.90 -3.03 -12.82
C ARG A 447 4.57 -2.54 -12.25
N THR A 448 3.88 -3.41 -11.50
CA THR A 448 2.62 -3.10 -10.82
C THR A 448 2.56 -3.90 -9.53
N SER A 449 2.24 -3.26 -8.41
CA SER A 449 1.91 -3.94 -7.16
C SER A 449 0.46 -4.43 -7.19
N GLY A 450 0.21 -5.60 -6.60
CA GLY A 450 -1.14 -6.18 -6.51
C GLY A 450 -2.07 -5.41 -5.57
N GLY A 451 -1.53 -4.72 -4.57
CA GLY A 451 -2.27 -3.86 -3.67
C GLY A 451 -2.74 -2.57 -4.34
N SER A 452 -3.66 -1.90 -3.69
CA SER A 452 -4.15 -0.57 -4.10
C SER A 452 -3.90 0.41 -2.97
N VAL A 453 -3.42 1.60 -3.31
CA VAL A 453 -3.22 2.70 -2.37
C VAL A 453 -3.99 3.93 -2.89
N PRO A 454 -4.54 4.78 -2.04
CA PRO A 454 -5.36 5.93 -2.44
C PRO A 454 -4.54 7.11 -3.00
N ILE A 455 -3.42 6.84 -3.68
CA ILE A 455 -2.41 7.82 -4.13
C ILE A 455 -2.68 8.36 -5.54
N SER A 456 -3.51 7.67 -6.32
CA SER A 456 -3.82 8.10 -7.70
C SER A 456 -4.27 9.57 -7.82
N PRO A 457 -4.93 10.20 -6.83
CA PRO A 457 -5.23 11.62 -6.90
C PRO A 457 -3.99 12.50 -7.06
N PHE A 458 -2.89 12.22 -6.37
CA PHE A 458 -1.63 12.96 -6.55
C PHE A 458 -1.08 12.79 -7.96
N VAL A 459 -0.97 11.54 -8.44
CA VAL A 459 -0.43 11.24 -9.78
C VAL A 459 -1.25 11.94 -10.87
N ASN A 460 -2.58 11.84 -10.80
CA ASN A 460 -3.47 12.34 -11.84
C ASN A 460 -3.63 13.86 -11.79
N THR A 461 -3.77 14.46 -10.60
CA THR A 461 -3.99 15.90 -10.46
C THR A 461 -2.70 16.69 -10.64
N LEU A 462 -1.58 16.21 -10.10
CA LEU A 462 -0.28 16.88 -10.24
C LEU A 462 0.43 16.52 -11.55
N ASN A 463 0.01 15.43 -12.21
CA ASN A 463 0.62 14.91 -13.44
C ASN A 463 2.12 14.63 -13.28
N ILE A 464 2.49 13.95 -12.19
CA ILE A 464 3.88 13.62 -11.84
C ILE A 464 4.08 12.10 -11.81
N PRO A 465 5.30 11.61 -12.12
CA PRO A 465 5.63 10.21 -11.95
C PRO A 465 5.66 9.84 -10.46
N ALA A 466 5.26 8.60 -10.14
CA ALA A 466 5.25 8.08 -8.77
C ALA A 466 5.88 6.69 -8.70
N VAL A 467 6.69 6.46 -7.67
CA VAL A 467 7.30 5.15 -7.39
C VAL A 467 7.17 4.82 -5.91
N GLY A 468 6.71 3.61 -5.61
CA GLY A 468 6.70 3.08 -4.26
C GLY A 468 8.09 2.55 -3.87
N VAL A 469 8.52 2.89 -2.66
CA VAL A 469 9.79 2.46 -2.07
C VAL A 469 9.49 1.75 -0.74
N PRO A 470 8.98 0.50 -0.77
CA PRO A 470 8.65 -0.24 0.44
C PRO A 470 9.91 -0.60 1.23
N THR A 471 9.86 -0.45 2.56
CA THR A 471 11.03 -0.64 3.44
C THR A 471 10.83 -1.71 4.52
N VAL A 472 9.60 -2.16 4.76
CA VAL A 472 9.28 -3.09 5.84
C VAL A 472 9.29 -4.56 5.38
N ASN A 473 9.45 -5.49 6.31
CA ASN A 473 9.48 -6.93 5.99
C ASN A 473 8.12 -7.44 5.46
N LYS A 474 8.15 -8.46 4.60
CA LYS A 474 6.95 -9.03 3.96
C LYS A 474 5.99 -9.70 4.95
N ASP A 475 6.53 -10.30 6.01
CA ASP A 475 5.82 -11.06 7.03
C ASP A 475 5.52 -10.24 8.29
N ASN A 476 5.14 -8.99 8.12
CA ASN A 476 4.95 -7.99 9.16
C ASN A 476 3.55 -8.00 9.82
N ASN A 477 2.62 -8.82 9.35
CA ASN A 477 1.24 -8.87 9.83
C ASN A 477 0.47 -7.54 9.75
N GLN A 478 0.81 -6.65 8.80
CA GLN A 478 0.00 -5.44 8.61
C GLN A 478 -1.48 -5.78 8.42
N HIS A 479 -2.41 -4.91 8.84
CA HIS A 479 -3.87 -5.12 8.90
C HIS A 479 -4.31 -6.32 9.78
N SER A 480 -3.40 -6.89 10.57
CA SER A 480 -3.67 -8.07 11.41
C SER A 480 -3.16 -7.86 12.83
N PRO A 481 -3.60 -8.69 13.81
CA PRO A 481 -2.98 -8.71 15.12
C PRO A 481 -1.51 -9.11 15.07
N ASN A 482 -0.73 -8.65 16.04
CA ASN A 482 0.72 -8.90 16.15
C ASN A 482 1.52 -8.29 14.97
N GLU A 483 1.10 -7.16 14.47
CA GLU A 483 1.88 -6.37 13.52
C GLU A 483 3.28 -6.10 14.09
N ASN A 484 4.29 -6.18 13.21
CA ASN A 484 5.67 -6.12 13.64
C ASN A 484 6.60 -5.63 12.54
N ILE A 485 7.74 -5.09 12.94
CA ILE A 485 8.83 -4.73 12.04
C ILE A 485 10.14 -5.40 12.49
N LYS A 486 10.91 -5.97 11.55
CA LYS A 486 12.27 -6.43 11.82
C LYS A 486 13.16 -5.23 12.09
N VAL A 487 13.99 -5.33 13.16
CA VAL A 487 14.95 -4.26 13.50
C VAL A 487 15.93 -4.04 12.34
N THR A 488 16.35 -5.11 11.65
CA THR A 488 17.23 -4.99 10.48
C THR A 488 16.56 -4.32 9.28
N ASN A 489 15.24 -4.47 9.10
CA ASN A 489 14.48 -3.73 8.08
C ASN A 489 14.36 -2.25 8.44
N TYR A 490 14.15 -1.94 9.72
CA TYR A 490 14.15 -0.56 10.21
C TYR A 490 15.47 0.15 9.91
N ILE A 491 16.62 -0.50 10.21
CA ILE A 491 17.96 0.04 9.91
C ILE A 491 18.16 0.23 8.40
N LYS A 492 17.83 -0.79 7.57
CA LYS A 492 17.89 -0.69 6.10
C LYS A 492 16.99 0.41 5.53
N GLY A 493 15.85 0.65 6.17
CA GLY A 493 14.97 1.75 5.77
C GLY A 493 15.62 3.12 6.00
N ILE A 494 16.34 3.31 7.10
CA ILE A 494 17.12 4.53 7.36
C ILE A 494 18.21 4.70 6.27
N GLU A 495 18.95 3.62 5.94
CA GLU A 495 19.94 3.62 4.85
C GLU A 495 19.28 3.99 3.50
N THR A 496 18.06 3.48 3.23
CA THR A 496 17.31 3.80 2.02
C THR A 496 17.02 5.29 1.93
N PHE A 497 16.51 5.90 2.99
CA PHE A 497 16.24 7.34 3.01
C PHE A 497 17.52 8.16 2.88
N ILE A 498 18.60 7.81 3.53
CA ILE A 498 19.90 8.50 3.39
C ILE A 498 20.36 8.43 1.93
N GLY A 499 20.34 7.23 1.33
CA GLY A 499 20.73 7.03 -0.06
C GLY A 499 19.92 7.89 -1.04
N ILE A 500 18.60 7.96 -0.85
CA ILE A 500 17.71 8.79 -1.66
C ILE A 500 17.99 10.28 -1.45
N LEU A 501 17.97 10.75 -0.20
CA LEU A 501 18.06 12.17 0.14
C LEU A 501 19.43 12.79 -0.22
N SER A 502 20.50 12.00 -0.23
CA SER A 502 21.87 12.41 -0.58
C SER A 502 22.23 12.19 -2.05
N SER A 503 21.30 11.75 -2.88
CA SER A 503 21.52 11.49 -4.31
C SER A 503 20.83 12.52 -5.17
N LYS A 504 21.58 13.17 -6.07
CA LYS A 504 21.05 14.18 -6.97
C LYS A 504 20.03 13.60 -7.94
N PHE A 505 18.88 14.26 -8.06
CA PHE A 505 17.83 13.99 -9.04
C PHE A 505 17.81 15.10 -10.08
N ASP A 506 18.31 14.83 -11.29
CA ASP A 506 18.47 15.80 -12.38
C ASP A 506 17.22 15.93 -13.28
#